data_b1215fa5a3b30ff5065ddb72cac92256
#
_entry.id   b1215fa5a3b30ff5065ddb72cac92256
#
_cell.length_a   1.000
_cell.length_b   1.000
_cell.length_c   1.000
_cell.angle_alpha   90.00
_cell.angle_beta   90.00
_cell.angle_gamma   90.00
#
_symmetry.space_group_name_H-M   'P 1'
#
loop_
_entity.id
_entity.type
_entity.pdbx_description
1 polymer ?
#
loop_
_entity_poly.entity_id
_entity_poly.type
_entity_poly.pdbx_seq_one_letter_code
_entity_poly.pdbx_strand_id
1 'polypeptide(L)'
;MLTQTLADRSAEMAPHFQPAFLQRQQASFQFLFDSGEPFHLEVEGTSFEFSPGEARQPTITLYIKDHATCWNLLDGSMDGMNAFMDGSYRADGNIVLSQLILYLFRRAEPAFSYEIQD
;
A
#
# COMPACT_ATOMS: atom_id res chain seq x y z
N MET A 1 19.69 2.10 -3.01
CA MET A 1 19.39 0.70 -2.71
C MET A 1 17.98 0.54 -2.24
N LEU A 2 17.37 -0.56 -2.59
CA LEU A 2 15.98 -0.79 -2.22
C LEU A 2 15.77 -0.83 -0.71
N THR A 3 16.66 -1.49 0.02
CA THR A 3 16.53 -1.59 1.47
C THR A 3 16.48 -0.20 2.11
N GLN A 4 17.31 0.71 1.66
CA GLN A 4 17.32 2.06 2.21
C GLN A 4 16.04 2.80 1.83
N THR A 5 15.58 2.63 0.59
CA THR A 5 14.35 3.26 0.13
C THR A 5 13.16 2.77 0.97
N LEU A 6 13.11 1.47 1.25
CA LEU A 6 12.02 0.93 2.05
C LEU A 6 12.05 1.48 3.47
N ALA A 7 13.24 1.64 4.05
CA ALA A 7 13.37 2.21 5.38
C ALA A 7 12.90 3.65 5.40
N ASP A 8 13.30 4.44 4.39
CA ASP A 8 12.91 5.83 4.30
C ASP A 8 11.40 5.97 4.14
N ARG A 9 10.82 5.15 3.27
CA ARG A 9 9.37 5.20 3.05
C ARG A 9 8.60 4.76 4.28
N SER A 10 9.11 3.75 4.98
CA SER A 10 8.46 3.29 6.21
C SER A 10 8.41 4.41 7.23
N ALA A 11 9.50 5.15 7.38
CA ALA A 11 9.54 6.25 8.32
C ALA A 11 8.56 7.35 7.94
N GLU A 12 8.43 7.65 6.65
CA GLU A 12 7.50 8.66 6.18
C GLU A 12 6.06 8.25 6.38
N MET A 13 5.78 6.97 6.25
CA MET A 13 4.41 6.47 6.27
C MET A 13 3.92 6.10 7.66
N ALA A 14 4.83 5.85 8.59
CA ALA A 14 4.44 5.41 9.93
C ALA A 14 3.41 6.32 10.59
N PRO A 15 3.53 7.66 10.53
CA PRO A 15 2.55 8.52 11.18
C PRO A 15 1.14 8.40 10.58
N HIS A 16 1.04 7.86 9.39
CA HIS A 16 -0.25 7.75 8.69
C HIS A 16 -0.82 6.35 8.71
N PHE A 17 -0.12 5.40 9.35
CA PHE A 17 -0.56 4.01 9.36
C PHE A 17 -1.84 3.86 10.17
N GLN A 18 -2.86 3.28 9.55
CA GLN A 18 -4.17 3.12 10.16
C GLN A 18 -4.58 1.65 10.10
N PRO A 19 -4.02 0.83 10.99
CA PRO A 19 -4.25 -0.61 10.94
C PRO A 19 -5.70 -1.03 11.09
N ALA A 20 -6.55 -0.16 11.63
CA ALA A 20 -7.96 -0.49 11.80
C ALA A 20 -8.64 -0.76 10.46
N PHE A 21 -8.16 -0.16 9.37
CA PHE A 21 -8.76 -0.40 8.06
C PHE A 21 -8.53 -1.82 7.57
N LEU A 22 -7.52 -2.52 8.09
CA LEU A 22 -7.24 -3.86 7.64
C LEU A 22 -8.32 -4.85 8.07
N GLN A 23 -8.92 -4.64 9.22
CA GLN A 23 -10.01 -5.45 9.74
C GLN A 23 -9.61 -6.92 9.93
N ARG A 24 -8.32 -7.17 10.12
CA ARG A 24 -7.83 -8.50 10.43
C ARG A 24 -6.48 -8.36 11.13
N GLN A 25 -6.09 -9.44 11.85
CA GLN A 25 -4.91 -9.40 12.67
C GLN A 25 -3.61 -9.33 11.88
N GLN A 26 -3.59 -9.95 10.72
CA GLN A 26 -2.37 -10.09 9.97
C GLN A 26 -2.64 -10.17 8.48
N ALA A 27 -1.77 -9.60 7.68
CA ALA A 27 -1.84 -9.73 6.23
C ALA A 27 -0.45 -9.52 5.64
N SER A 28 -0.19 -10.18 4.52
CA SER A 28 1.06 -10.05 3.79
C SER A 28 0.73 -9.62 2.37
N PHE A 29 1.30 -8.49 1.95
CA PHE A 29 1.04 -7.93 0.62
C PHE A 29 2.30 -8.04 -0.21
N GLN A 30 2.24 -8.79 -1.30
CA GLN A 30 3.36 -8.90 -2.21
C GLN A 30 3.19 -7.89 -3.34
N PHE A 31 4.23 -7.08 -3.58
CA PHE A 31 4.21 -6.11 -4.69
C PHE A 31 5.16 -6.59 -5.78
N LEU A 32 4.61 -6.77 -6.97
CA LEU A 32 5.39 -7.12 -8.15
C LEU A 32 5.24 -6.00 -9.16
N PHE A 33 6.31 -5.67 -9.85
CA PHE A 33 6.34 -4.50 -10.72
C PHE A 33 6.73 -4.85 -12.14
N ASP A 34 6.20 -4.09 -13.11
CA ASP A 34 6.64 -4.22 -14.48
C ASP A 34 8.07 -3.72 -14.58
N SER A 35 8.40 -2.70 -13.81
CA SER A 35 9.73 -2.12 -13.77
C SER A 35 10.10 -1.85 -12.32
N GLY A 36 11.06 -2.60 -11.81
CA GLY A 36 11.53 -2.43 -10.44
C GLY A 36 11.57 -3.76 -9.70
N GLU A 37 12.38 -3.81 -8.64
CA GLU A 37 12.53 -5.00 -7.84
C GLU A 37 11.32 -5.21 -6.94
N PRO A 38 10.91 -6.46 -6.72
CA PRO A 38 9.77 -6.72 -5.86
C PRO A 38 10.07 -6.43 -4.41
N PHE A 39 9.04 -6.11 -3.66
CA PHE A 39 9.14 -6.04 -2.20
C PHE A 39 7.78 -6.40 -1.63
N HIS A 40 7.72 -6.59 -0.33
CA HIS A 40 6.46 -6.97 0.29
C HIS A 40 6.27 -6.23 1.60
N LEU A 41 5.02 -6.20 2.05
CA LEU A 41 4.62 -5.54 3.27
C LEU A 41 3.96 -6.56 4.18
N GLU A 42 4.46 -6.69 5.42
CA GLU A 42 3.84 -7.51 6.42
C GLU A 42 3.17 -6.61 7.43
N VAL A 43 1.90 -6.87 7.72
CA VAL A 43 1.16 -6.13 8.73
C VAL A 43 0.74 -7.11 9.80
N GLU A 44 1.05 -6.78 11.05
CA GLU A 44 0.65 -7.62 12.16
C GLU A 44 0.21 -6.73 13.31
N GLY A 45 -1.06 -6.80 13.69
CA GLY A 45 -1.59 -5.96 14.75
C GLY A 45 -1.48 -4.49 14.40
N THR A 46 -0.71 -3.75 15.17
CA THR A 46 -0.53 -2.33 14.96
C THR A 46 0.84 -2.00 14.38
N SER A 47 1.56 -2.99 13.86
CA SER A 47 2.88 -2.76 13.29
C SER A 47 2.93 -3.22 11.84
N PHE A 48 3.89 -2.69 11.11
CA PHE A 48 4.10 -3.07 9.72
C PHE A 48 5.58 -3.04 9.38
N GLU A 49 5.94 -3.79 8.34
CA GLU A 49 7.33 -3.80 7.88
C GLU A 49 7.38 -4.07 6.39
N PHE A 50 8.10 -3.21 5.66
CA PHE A 50 8.40 -3.42 4.25
C PHE A 50 9.73 -4.14 4.15
N SER A 51 9.81 -5.17 3.33
CA SER A 51 11.05 -5.93 3.13
C SER A 51 11.26 -6.21 1.66
N PRO A 52 12.52 -6.23 1.19
CA PRO A 52 12.79 -6.51 -0.22
C PRO A 52 12.51 -7.96 -0.54
N GLY A 53 12.22 -8.23 -1.81
CA GLY A 53 12.02 -9.59 -2.28
C GLY A 53 10.59 -10.07 -2.16
N GLU A 54 10.42 -11.37 -2.25
CA GLU A 54 9.10 -11.96 -2.25
C GLU A 54 8.76 -12.57 -0.90
N ALA A 55 7.49 -12.42 -0.52
CA ALA A 55 6.99 -13.02 0.70
C ALA A 55 6.81 -14.51 0.48
N ARG A 56 6.91 -15.27 1.57
CA ARG A 56 6.76 -16.70 1.50
C ARG A 56 5.36 -17.12 1.11
N GLN A 57 4.36 -16.56 1.78
CA GLN A 57 2.96 -16.89 1.53
C GLN A 57 2.15 -15.61 1.60
N PRO A 58 2.14 -14.82 0.53
CA PRO A 58 1.42 -13.56 0.58
C PRO A 58 -0.09 -13.80 0.66
N THR A 59 -0.76 -12.94 1.41
CA THR A 59 -2.21 -12.98 1.46
C THR A 59 -2.79 -12.50 0.13
N ILE A 60 -2.09 -11.57 -0.51
CA ILE A 60 -2.50 -11.04 -1.80
C ILE A 60 -1.25 -10.61 -2.57
N THR A 61 -1.30 -10.71 -3.89
CA THR A 61 -0.24 -10.21 -4.75
C THR A 61 -0.78 -9.04 -5.54
N LEU A 62 -0.03 -7.94 -5.54
CA LEU A 62 -0.43 -6.72 -6.23
C LEU A 62 0.57 -6.45 -7.35
N TYR A 63 0.06 -6.29 -8.55
CA TYR A 63 0.87 -6.02 -9.74
C TYR A 63 0.76 -4.54 -10.04
N ILE A 64 1.86 -3.83 -9.97
CA ILE A 64 1.87 -2.38 -10.09
C ILE A 64 2.92 -1.99 -11.12
N LYS A 65 2.69 -0.89 -11.81
CA LYS A 65 3.54 -0.47 -12.91
C LYS A 65 5.00 -0.30 -12.46
N ASP A 66 5.23 0.48 -11.41
CA ASP A 66 6.57 0.75 -10.90
C ASP A 66 6.51 1.20 -9.44
N HIS A 67 7.68 1.40 -8.83
CA HIS A 67 7.77 1.80 -7.43
C HIS A 67 7.07 3.13 -7.17
N ALA A 68 7.26 4.11 -8.03
CA ALA A 68 6.66 5.43 -7.84
C ALA A 68 5.14 5.32 -7.79
N THR A 69 4.56 4.54 -8.70
CA THR A 69 3.13 4.31 -8.71
C THR A 69 2.67 3.66 -7.42
N CYS A 70 3.45 2.70 -6.93
CA CYS A 70 3.12 2.00 -5.69
C CYS A 70 3.04 2.98 -4.52
N TRP A 71 4.06 3.82 -4.35
CA TRP A 71 4.07 4.74 -3.24
C TRP A 71 2.94 5.75 -3.33
N ASN A 72 2.62 6.20 -4.55
CA ASN A 72 1.51 7.13 -4.74
C ASN A 72 0.17 6.49 -4.44
N LEU A 73 0.02 5.22 -4.75
CA LEU A 73 -1.20 4.50 -4.41
C LEU A 73 -1.33 4.35 -2.89
N LEU A 74 -0.23 4.02 -2.22
CA LEU A 74 -0.27 3.78 -0.79
C LEU A 74 -0.55 5.05 0.00
N ASP A 75 0.02 6.17 -0.41
CA ASP A 75 -0.17 7.40 0.35
C ASP A 75 -1.41 8.19 -0.08
N GLY A 76 -2.13 7.69 -1.08
CA GLY A 76 -3.36 8.33 -1.50
C GLY A 76 -3.22 9.44 -2.51
N SER A 77 -2.00 9.72 -2.99
CA SER A 77 -1.81 10.78 -3.97
C SER A 77 -2.22 10.35 -5.37
N MET A 78 -2.43 9.07 -5.60
CA MET A 78 -2.94 8.55 -6.86
C MET A 78 -4.24 7.81 -6.59
N ASP A 79 -5.25 8.05 -7.45
CA ASP A 79 -6.54 7.40 -7.30
C ASP A 79 -6.41 5.93 -7.72
N GLY A 80 -6.68 5.03 -6.78
CA GLY A 80 -6.58 3.59 -7.04
C GLY A 80 -7.53 3.10 -8.11
N MET A 81 -8.73 3.68 -8.20
CA MET A 81 -9.70 3.26 -9.22
C MET A 81 -9.18 3.61 -10.61
N ASN A 82 -8.63 4.82 -10.78
CA ASN A 82 -8.08 5.21 -12.06
C ASN A 82 -6.88 4.34 -12.44
N ALA A 83 -6.02 4.01 -11.46
CA ALA A 83 -4.88 3.16 -11.73
C ALA A 83 -5.32 1.76 -12.14
N PHE A 84 -6.37 1.25 -11.50
CA PHE A 84 -6.91 -0.05 -11.84
C PHE A 84 -7.47 -0.05 -13.27
N MET A 85 -8.19 1.01 -13.63
CA MET A 85 -8.82 1.09 -14.94
C MET A 85 -7.80 1.27 -16.07
N ASP A 86 -6.67 1.93 -15.81
CA ASP A 86 -5.68 2.11 -16.87
C ASP A 86 -4.61 1.00 -16.88
N GLY A 87 -4.77 0.00 -16.00
CA GLY A 87 -3.87 -1.14 -16.01
C GLY A 87 -2.60 -0.98 -15.18
N SER A 88 -2.44 0.15 -14.49
CA SER A 88 -1.27 0.38 -13.66
C SER A 88 -1.30 -0.39 -12.34
N TYR A 89 -2.46 -0.92 -11.98
CA TYR A 89 -2.64 -1.62 -10.72
C TYR A 89 -3.59 -2.79 -10.90
N ARG A 90 -3.16 -3.98 -10.55
CA ARG A 90 -3.98 -5.18 -10.59
C ARG A 90 -3.72 -6.00 -9.35
N ALA A 91 -4.65 -6.87 -8.99
CA ALA A 91 -4.53 -7.68 -7.79
C ALA A 91 -4.89 -9.12 -8.08
N ASP A 92 -4.24 -10.04 -7.36
CA ASP A 92 -4.52 -11.46 -7.45
C ASP A 92 -4.61 -11.99 -6.04
N GLY A 93 -5.77 -12.52 -5.67
CA GLY A 93 -6.03 -13.03 -4.34
C GLY A 93 -7.23 -12.34 -3.72
N ASN A 94 -7.14 -12.02 -2.44
CA ASN A 94 -8.25 -11.42 -1.72
C ASN A 94 -8.51 -10.01 -2.21
N ILE A 95 -9.58 -9.85 -3.01
CA ILE A 95 -9.85 -8.57 -3.65
C ILE A 95 -10.20 -7.48 -2.65
N VAL A 96 -10.73 -7.84 -1.50
CA VAL A 96 -11.04 -6.84 -0.47
C VAL A 96 -9.76 -6.19 0.02
N LEU A 97 -8.70 -6.98 0.19
CA LEU A 97 -7.42 -6.44 0.64
C LEU A 97 -6.82 -5.50 -0.39
N SER A 98 -7.11 -5.69 -1.68
CA SER A 98 -6.58 -4.81 -2.70
C SER A 98 -7.16 -3.41 -2.57
N GLN A 99 -8.31 -3.29 -1.92
CA GLN A 99 -8.91 -1.99 -1.68
C GLN A 99 -8.49 -1.44 -0.33
N LEU A 100 -8.41 -2.29 0.68
CA LEU A 100 -8.05 -1.84 2.02
C LEU A 100 -6.63 -1.29 2.09
N ILE A 101 -5.71 -1.87 1.31
CA ILE A 101 -4.33 -1.40 1.30
C ILE A 101 -4.24 0.08 0.92
N LEU A 102 -5.20 0.56 0.14
CA LEU A 102 -5.20 1.95 -0.31
C LEU A 102 -5.56 2.93 0.81
N TYR A 103 -6.00 2.41 1.95
CA TYR A 103 -6.36 3.26 3.09
C TYR A 103 -5.40 3.13 4.27
N LEU A 104 -4.56 2.11 4.29
CA LEU A 104 -3.69 1.87 5.44
C LEU A 104 -2.71 2.99 5.70
N PHE A 105 -2.23 3.64 4.63
CA PHE A 105 -1.23 4.70 4.76
C PHE A 105 -1.67 6.00 4.13
N ARG A 106 -2.94 6.13 3.82
CA ARG A 106 -3.43 7.33 3.16
C ARG A 106 -3.27 8.52 4.09
N ARG A 107 -2.69 9.57 3.56
CA ARG A 107 -2.51 10.78 4.33
C ARG A 107 -3.86 11.42 4.62
N ALA A 108 -3.98 12.00 5.78
CA ALA A 108 -5.18 12.73 6.11
C ALA A 108 -5.24 13.95 5.22
N GLU A 109 -6.41 14.18 4.64
CA GLU A 109 -6.56 15.31 3.75
C GLU A 109 -7.16 16.46 4.47
N PRO A 110 -6.56 17.63 4.36
CA PRO A 110 -7.16 18.79 4.97
C PRO A 110 -8.54 19.03 4.42
N ALA A 111 -8.75 18.54 3.25
CA ALA A 111 -10.03 18.69 2.63
C ALA A 111 -11.14 18.04 3.40
N PHE A 112 -10.81 17.08 4.21
CA PHE A 112 -11.83 16.48 4.99
C PHE A 112 -12.53 17.46 5.83
N SER A 113 -11.86 18.49 6.18
CA SER A 113 -12.49 19.45 7.03
C SER A 113 -13.54 20.21 6.29
N TYR A 114 -13.50 20.23 4.99
CA TYR A 114 -14.45 21.02 4.32
C TYR A 114 -15.77 20.35 4.23
N GLU A 115 -15.75 19.12 4.43
CA GLU A 115 -16.95 18.48 4.42
C GLU A 115 -17.84 18.89 5.46
N ILE A 116 -17.21 19.40 6.37
CA ILE A 116 -17.89 19.78 7.42
C ILE A 116 -18.56 20.97 7.17
N GLN A 117 -18.20 21.45 6.26
CA GLN A 117 -18.68 22.51 6.07
C GLN A 117 -19.87 22.53 5.70
N ASP A 118 -20.06 22.10 5.67
CA ASP A 118 -21.05 22.15 5.53
C ASP A 118 -21.70 22.27 5.83
#